data_56585da53acb84e8d682e6597c9913eb
#
_entry.id   56585da53acb84e8d682e6597c9913eb
#
_cell.length_a   1.000
_cell.length_b   1.000
_cell.length_c   1.000
_cell.angle_alpha   90.00
_cell.angle_beta   90.00
_cell.angle_gamma   90.00
#
_symmetry.space_group_name_H-M   'P 1'
#
loop_
_entity.id
_entity.type
_entity.pdbx_description
1 polymer ?
#
loop_
_entity_poly.entity_id
_entity_poly.type
_entity_poly.pdbx_seq_one_letter_code
_entity_poly.pdbx_strand_id
1 'polypeptide(L)'
;MIAVDTSVLVDYIGDGPQAEGAEAALRAALSAGPVVACEVVVSEVVAGLGHSDIVMETLDAVGIAFSPLELRSAVRAGEMQRRYKDRLRRGAETPGVRRSVPDFLIGAHALLQCQGLITRDAGFFRDYFKGLKVIVPKA
;
A
#
# COMPACT_ATOMS: atom_id res chain seq x y z
N MET A 1 9.73 2.20 10.34
CA MET A 1 9.07 1.16 9.52
C MET A 1 8.15 1.84 8.51
N ILE A 2 8.35 1.56 7.23
CA ILE A 2 7.56 2.14 6.13
C ILE A 2 6.81 1.00 5.45
N ALA A 3 5.50 1.18 5.24
CA ALA A 3 4.70 0.22 4.48
C ALA A 3 4.83 0.50 2.98
N VAL A 4 4.61 -0.52 2.14
CA VAL A 4 4.61 -0.37 0.70
C VAL A 4 3.29 -0.85 0.13
N ASP A 5 2.73 -0.08 -0.81
CA ASP A 5 1.48 -0.39 -1.50
C ASP A 5 1.71 -1.43 -2.59
N THR A 6 0.68 -2.19 -2.89
CA THR A 6 0.68 -3.27 -3.88
C THR A 6 1.22 -2.82 -5.24
N SER A 7 0.74 -1.70 -5.76
CA SER A 7 1.10 -1.23 -7.09
C SER A 7 2.61 -0.99 -7.25
N VAL A 8 3.26 -0.50 -6.19
CA VAL A 8 4.70 -0.26 -6.21
C VAL A 8 5.47 -1.58 -6.29
N LEU A 9 5.05 -2.60 -5.55
CA LEU A 9 5.68 -3.92 -5.62
C LEU A 9 5.43 -4.61 -6.96
N VAL A 10 4.22 -4.48 -7.49
CA VAL A 10 3.91 -5.04 -8.82
C VAL A 10 4.77 -4.39 -9.89
N ASP A 11 4.94 -3.06 -9.84
CA ASP A 11 5.82 -2.36 -10.77
C ASP A 11 7.27 -2.85 -10.68
N TYR A 12 7.76 -3.00 -9.46
CA TYR A 12 9.15 -3.41 -9.23
C TYR A 12 9.41 -4.86 -9.63
N ILE A 13 8.61 -5.78 -9.12
CA ILE A 13 8.79 -7.22 -9.35
C ILE A 13 8.45 -7.60 -10.79
N GLY A 14 7.41 -6.99 -11.34
CA GLY A 14 6.96 -7.22 -12.71
C GLY A 14 7.82 -6.56 -13.77
N ASP A 15 8.79 -5.75 -13.39
CA ASP A 15 9.73 -5.06 -14.29
C ASP A 15 9.01 -4.27 -15.38
N GLY A 16 7.95 -3.58 -14.99
CA GLY A 16 7.19 -2.73 -15.89
C GLY A 16 7.85 -1.37 -16.15
N PRO A 17 7.18 -0.47 -16.90
CA PRO A 17 7.76 0.84 -17.25
C PRO A 17 8.04 1.74 -16.04
N GLN A 18 7.43 1.46 -14.89
CA GLN A 18 7.65 2.24 -13.68
C GLN A 18 8.55 1.54 -12.66
N ALA A 19 9.19 0.44 -13.04
CA ALA A 19 10.03 -0.36 -12.14
C ALA A 19 11.21 0.44 -11.59
N GLU A 20 11.83 1.29 -12.39
CA GLU A 20 12.99 2.06 -11.97
C GLU A 20 12.64 3.04 -10.83
N GLY A 21 11.54 3.76 -10.95
CA GLY A 21 11.07 4.67 -9.90
C GLY A 21 10.68 3.91 -8.63
N ALA A 22 10.03 2.76 -8.77
CA ALA A 22 9.67 1.90 -7.66
C ALA A 22 10.92 1.40 -6.93
N GLU A 23 11.92 0.93 -7.66
CA GLU A 23 13.19 0.47 -7.09
C GLU A 23 13.90 1.57 -6.31
N ALA A 24 13.97 2.78 -6.88
CA ALA A 24 14.62 3.90 -6.23
C ALA A 24 13.92 4.27 -4.90
N ALA A 25 12.60 4.28 -4.88
CA ALA A 25 11.84 4.57 -3.67
C ALA A 25 12.04 3.49 -2.60
N LEU A 26 12.02 2.22 -3.01
CA LEU A 26 12.24 1.10 -2.08
C LEU A 26 13.66 1.14 -1.51
N ARG A 27 14.66 1.37 -2.34
CA ARG A 27 16.05 1.45 -1.91
C ARG A 27 16.26 2.58 -0.90
N ALA A 28 15.69 3.76 -1.17
CA ALA A 28 15.80 4.89 -0.26
C ALA A 28 15.15 4.59 1.08
N ALA A 29 13.97 3.96 1.07
CA ALA A 29 13.27 3.61 2.30
C ALA A 29 14.02 2.53 3.09
N LEU A 30 14.54 1.50 2.41
CA LEU A 30 15.31 0.43 3.04
C LEU A 30 16.60 0.94 3.69
N SER A 31 17.24 1.94 3.09
CA SER A 31 18.44 2.51 3.68
C SER A 31 18.15 3.31 4.95
N ALA A 32 16.92 3.78 5.14
CA ALA A 32 16.51 4.54 6.31
C ALA A 32 15.90 3.66 7.40
N GLY A 33 15.43 2.46 7.09
CA GLY A 33 14.83 1.57 8.08
C GLY A 33 14.05 0.42 7.42
N PRO A 34 13.31 -0.36 8.23
CA PRO A 34 12.53 -1.48 7.70
C PRO A 34 11.42 -1.03 6.74
N VAL A 35 11.23 -1.82 5.68
CA VAL A 35 10.10 -1.70 4.77
C VAL A 35 9.27 -2.96 4.89
N VAL A 36 7.96 -2.82 5.01
CA VAL A 36 7.06 -3.93 5.32
C VAL A 36 5.85 -3.98 4.40
N ALA A 37 5.29 -5.18 4.27
CA ALA A 37 4.03 -5.42 3.57
C ALA A 37 3.11 -6.21 4.49
N CYS A 38 1.84 -5.82 4.53
CA CYS A 38 0.82 -6.59 5.28
C CYS A 38 0.26 -7.72 4.40
N GLU A 39 -0.56 -8.58 4.99
CA GLU A 39 -1.14 -9.73 4.28
C GLU A 39 -1.96 -9.33 3.05
N VAL A 40 -2.61 -8.17 3.09
CA VAL A 40 -3.40 -7.68 1.96
C VAL A 40 -2.49 -7.42 0.75
N VAL A 41 -1.37 -6.73 0.99
CA VAL A 41 -0.41 -6.42 -0.06
C VAL A 41 0.21 -7.71 -0.61
N VAL A 42 0.64 -8.60 0.26
CA VAL A 42 1.21 -9.89 -0.16
C VAL A 42 0.22 -10.65 -1.03
N SER A 43 -1.04 -10.72 -0.60
CA SER A 43 -2.09 -11.42 -1.34
C SER A 43 -2.32 -10.79 -2.73
N GLU A 44 -2.39 -9.48 -2.80
CA GLU A 44 -2.62 -8.78 -4.07
C GLU A 44 -1.44 -8.92 -5.03
N VAL A 45 -0.22 -8.87 -4.53
CA VAL A 45 0.99 -9.02 -5.36
C VAL A 45 1.03 -10.44 -5.95
N VAL A 46 0.76 -11.45 -5.14
CA VAL A 46 0.71 -12.85 -5.61
C VAL A 46 -0.40 -13.01 -6.65
N ALA A 47 -1.58 -12.46 -6.40
CA ALA A 47 -2.70 -12.53 -7.34
C ALA A 47 -2.38 -11.84 -8.67
N GLY A 48 -1.70 -10.71 -8.61
CA GLY A 48 -1.39 -9.91 -9.80
C GLY A 48 -0.27 -10.47 -10.66
N LEU A 49 0.75 -11.04 -10.04
CA LEU A 49 1.94 -11.53 -10.75
C LEU A 49 1.93 -13.04 -10.98
N GLY A 50 1.21 -13.80 -10.15
CA GLY A 50 1.31 -15.25 -10.15
C GLY A 50 2.63 -15.72 -9.54
N HIS A 51 2.90 -17.03 -9.59
CA HIS A 51 4.17 -17.60 -9.14
C HIS A 51 4.54 -17.17 -7.71
N SER A 52 3.73 -17.60 -6.73
CA SER A 52 3.87 -17.21 -5.32
C SER A 52 5.27 -17.47 -4.76
N ASP A 53 5.92 -18.55 -5.17
CA ASP A 53 7.28 -18.88 -4.76
C ASP A 53 8.29 -17.82 -5.19
N ILE A 54 8.22 -17.38 -6.44
CA ILE A 54 9.09 -16.33 -6.97
C ILE A 54 8.82 -14.99 -6.27
N VAL A 55 7.55 -14.66 -6.07
CA VAL A 55 7.17 -13.43 -5.36
C VAL A 55 7.77 -13.42 -3.96
N MET A 56 7.61 -14.50 -3.21
CA MET A 56 8.10 -14.57 -1.83
C MET A 56 9.63 -14.55 -1.76
N GLU A 57 10.30 -15.23 -2.68
CA GLU A 57 11.75 -15.18 -2.78
C GLU A 57 12.25 -13.77 -3.08
N THR A 58 11.57 -13.06 -3.98
CA THR A 58 11.94 -11.69 -4.35
C THR A 58 11.76 -10.73 -3.19
N LEU A 59 10.63 -10.81 -2.48
CA LEU A 59 10.38 -9.96 -1.31
C LEU A 59 11.46 -10.17 -0.24
N ASP A 60 11.82 -11.43 0.00
CA ASP A 60 12.85 -11.77 0.97
C ASP A 60 14.23 -11.24 0.52
N ALA A 61 14.59 -11.43 -0.74
CA ALA A 61 15.87 -10.98 -1.29
C ALA A 61 16.01 -9.46 -1.27
N VAL A 62 14.93 -8.73 -1.50
CA VAL A 62 14.91 -7.25 -1.45
C VAL A 62 14.98 -6.76 -0.01
N GLY A 63 14.51 -7.55 0.93
CA GLY A 63 14.51 -7.18 2.34
C GLY A 63 13.19 -6.62 2.84
N ILE A 64 12.10 -6.88 2.13
CA ILE A 64 10.76 -6.47 2.56
C ILE A 64 10.21 -7.50 3.53
N ALA A 65 9.93 -7.05 4.76
CA ALA A 65 9.44 -7.91 5.82
C ALA A 65 7.90 -7.96 5.83
N PHE A 66 7.36 -9.00 6.41
CA PHE A 66 5.93 -9.13 6.61
C PHE A 66 5.52 -8.46 7.93
N SER A 67 4.45 -7.65 7.89
CA SER A 67 3.87 -7.01 9.07
C SER A 67 2.35 -7.26 9.09
N PRO A 68 1.87 -8.14 9.99
CA PRO A 68 0.44 -8.48 10.01
C PRO A 68 -0.42 -7.31 10.48
N LEU A 69 -1.66 -7.27 9.97
CA LEU A 69 -2.66 -6.31 10.40
C LEU A 69 -3.06 -6.55 11.84
N GLU A 70 -3.03 -5.48 12.64
CA GLU A 70 -3.59 -5.49 13.98
C GLU A 70 -5.09 -5.19 13.94
N LEU A 71 -5.79 -5.62 14.99
CA LEU A 71 -7.24 -5.40 15.08
C LEU A 71 -7.60 -3.91 14.97
N ARG A 72 -6.83 -3.03 15.60
CA ARG A 72 -7.08 -1.57 15.54
C ARG A 72 -7.02 -1.04 14.11
N SER A 73 -6.15 -1.60 13.29
CA SER A 73 -6.05 -1.20 11.88
C SER A 73 -7.27 -1.67 11.09
N ALA A 74 -7.75 -2.89 11.35
CA ALA A 74 -8.97 -3.39 10.70
C ALA A 74 -10.18 -2.52 11.07
N VAL A 75 -10.30 -2.12 12.33
CA VAL A 75 -11.38 -1.25 12.78
C VAL A 75 -11.33 0.11 12.07
N ARG A 76 -10.15 0.75 12.03
CA ARG A 76 -9.98 2.04 11.35
C ARG A 76 -10.30 1.92 9.86
N ALA A 77 -9.89 0.84 9.22
CA ALA A 77 -10.19 0.61 7.80
C ALA A 77 -11.71 0.58 7.57
N GLY A 78 -12.44 -0.10 8.42
CA GLY A 78 -13.90 -0.14 8.35
C GLY A 78 -14.55 1.22 8.53
N GLU A 79 -14.06 2.01 9.48
CA GLU A 79 -14.56 3.38 9.71
C GLU A 79 -14.36 4.26 8.47
N MET A 80 -13.19 4.19 7.84
CA MET A 80 -12.89 4.99 6.66
C MET A 80 -13.67 4.52 5.44
N GLN A 81 -13.87 3.21 5.29
CA GLN A 81 -14.71 2.67 4.23
C GLN A 81 -16.17 3.11 4.39
N ARG A 82 -16.67 3.18 5.62
CA ARG A 82 -18.01 3.71 5.91
C ARG A 82 -18.12 5.16 5.46
N ARG A 83 -17.12 5.98 5.77
CA ARG A 83 -17.06 7.38 5.32
C ARG A 83 -17.09 7.48 3.80
N TYR A 84 -16.34 6.64 3.11
CA TYR A 84 -16.32 6.59 1.65
C TYR A 84 -17.70 6.26 1.08
N LYS A 85 -18.38 5.24 1.63
CA LYS A 85 -19.74 4.87 1.23
C LYS A 85 -20.73 6.01 1.45
N ASP A 86 -20.62 6.71 2.56
CA ASP A 86 -21.48 7.86 2.84
C ASP A 86 -21.25 8.99 1.84
N ARG A 87 -20.00 9.26 1.49
CA ARG A 87 -19.67 10.27 0.47
C ARG A 87 -20.20 9.88 -0.91
N LEU A 88 -20.11 8.60 -1.27
CA LEU A 88 -20.69 8.11 -2.54
C LEU A 88 -22.20 8.36 -2.59
N ARG A 89 -22.90 8.03 -1.53
CA ARG A 89 -24.37 8.22 -1.46
C ARG A 89 -24.77 9.68 -1.58
N ARG A 90 -23.94 10.61 -1.08
CA ARG A 90 -24.22 12.04 -1.11
C ARG A 90 -23.70 12.72 -2.40
N GLY A 91 -23.11 11.96 -3.30
CA GLY A 91 -22.50 12.52 -4.51
C GLY A 91 -21.26 13.37 -4.24
N ALA A 92 -20.66 13.24 -3.06
CA ALA A 92 -19.50 14.03 -2.66
C ALA A 92 -18.17 13.39 -3.03
N GLU A 93 -18.21 12.23 -3.69
CA GLU A 93 -17.02 11.52 -4.15
C GLU A 93 -16.93 11.59 -5.67
N THR A 94 -15.69 11.66 -6.19
CA THR A 94 -15.47 11.75 -7.64
C THR A 94 -15.88 10.44 -8.32
N PRO A 95 -16.73 10.48 -9.37
CA PRO A 95 -17.04 9.29 -10.14
C PRO A 95 -15.78 8.78 -10.85
N GLY A 96 -15.63 7.46 -10.97
CA GLY A 96 -14.50 6.85 -11.68
C GLY A 96 -13.95 5.66 -10.95
N VAL A 97 -12.78 5.80 -10.33
CA VAL A 97 -12.12 4.69 -9.66
C VAL A 97 -12.85 4.34 -8.36
N ARG A 98 -13.41 3.13 -8.30
CA ARG A 98 -14.01 2.62 -7.08
C ARG A 98 -12.93 2.12 -6.13
N ARG A 99 -13.11 2.46 -4.86
CA ARG A 99 -12.23 1.96 -3.80
C ARG A 99 -12.83 0.69 -3.19
N SER A 100 -11.95 -0.21 -2.82
CA SER A 100 -12.33 -1.52 -2.28
C SER A 100 -11.75 -1.71 -0.88
N VAL A 101 -12.17 -2.78 -0.21
CA VAL A 101 -11.70 -3.12 1.14
C VAL A 101 -10.16 -3.11 1.26
N PRO A 102 -9.40 -3.71 0.32
CA PRO A 102 -7.93 -3.68 0.41
C PRO A 102 -7.33 -2.29 0.53
N ASP A 103 -7.85 -1.29 -0.19
CA ASP A 103 -7.32 0.08 -0.14
C ASP A 103 -7.36 0.64 1.29
N PHE A 104 -8.46 0.40 2.00
CA PHE A 104 -8.65 0.91 3.35
C PHE A 104 -7.80 0.15 4.37
N LEU A 105 -7.63 -1.16 4.18
CA LEU A 105 -6.77 -1.96 5.05
C LEU A 105 -5.30 -1.55 4.92
N ILE A 106 -4.84 -1.33 3.71
CA ILE A 106 -3.46 -0.88 3.45
C ILE A 106 -3.21 0.48 4.10
N GLY A 107 -4.14 1.42 3.93
CA GLY A 107 -4.00 2.75 4.53
C GLY A 107 -4.00 2.72 6.05
N ALA A 108 -4.89 1.96 6.66
CA ALA A 108 -4.98 1.85 8.11
C ALA A 108 -3.73 1.19 8.70
N HIS A 109 -3.23 0.14 8.08
CA HIS A 109 -1.98 -0.51 8.50
C HIS A 109 -0.82 0.49 8.48
N ALA A 110 -0.67 1.22 7.40
CA ALA A 110 0.42 2.20 7.26
C ALA A 110 0.30 3.34 8.29
N LEU A 111 -0.91 3.86 8.50
CA LEU A 111 -1.13 4.97 9.43
C LEU A 111 -0.87 4.58 10.88
N LEU A 112 -1.40 3.42 11.31
CA LEU A 112 -1.40 3.04 12.72
C LEU A 112 -0.20 2.20 13.13
N GLN A 113 0.40 1.45 12.22
CA GLN A 113 1.48 0.52 12.54
C GLN A 113 2.84 0.93 11.97
N CYS A 114 2.88 1.92 11.08
CA CYS A 114 4.11 2.35 10.41
C CYS A 114 4.26 3.87 10.48
N GLN A 115 5.38 4.39 9.97
CA GLN A 115 5.63 5.82 9.88
C GLN A 115 5.23 6.42 8.52
N GLY A 116 4.91 5.59 7.54
CA GLY A 116 4.53 6.08 6.23
C GLY A 116 4.21 4.97 5.25
N LEU A 117 3.83 5.36 4.05
CA LEU A 117 3.42 4.47 2.97
C LEU A 117 4.05 4.90 1.64
N ILE A 118 4.68 3.98 0.94
CA ILE A 118 5.14 4.18 -0.42
C ILE A 118 4.00 3.81 -1.35
N THR A 119 3.46 4.76 -2.10
CA THR A 119 2.31 4.55 -2.97
C THR A 119 2.30 5.57 -4.11
N ARG A 120 1.71 5.21 -5.25
CA ARG A 120 1.45 6.14 -6.34
C ARG A 120 0.09 6.83 -6.22
N ASP A 121 -0.73 6.37 -5.27
CA ASP A 121 -2.11 6.85 -5.10
C ASP A 121 -2.23 7.83 -3.93
N ALA A 122 -1.40 8.88 -3.98
CA ALA A 122 -1.27 9.83 -2.87
C ALA A 122 -2.58 10.52 -2.50
N GLY A 123 -3.40 10.86 -3.48
CA GLY A 123 -4.63 11.60 -3.23
C GLY A 123 -5.60 10.87 -2.32
N PHE A 124 -5.83 9.60 -2.63
CA PHE A 124 -6.72 8.75 -1.82
C PHE A 124 -6.21 8.62 -0.38
N PHE A 125 -4.95 8.24 -0.22
CA PHE A 125 -4.40 7.97 1.11
C PHE A 125 -4.31 9.24 1.96
N ARG A 126 -3.97 10.37 1.38
CA ARG A 126 -3.95 11.64 2.11
C ARG A 126 -5.35 12.09 2.53
N ASP A 127 -6.36 11.82 1.71
CA ASP A 127 -7.74 12.21 1.99
C ASP A 127 -8.33 11.38 3.14
N TYR A 128 -8.20 10.06 3.09
CA TYR A 128 -8.83 9.16 4.07
C TYR A 128 -7.96 8.88 5.29
N PHE A 129 -6.66 9.07 5.21
CA PHE A 129 -5.74 8.75 6.30
C PHE A 129 -4.91 9.98 6.68
N LYS A 130 -5.56 10.94 7.29
CA LYS A 130 -4.95 12.21 7.72
C LYS A 130 -3.78 11.93 8.66
N GLY A 131 -2.67 12.58 8.40
CA GLY A 131 -1.44 12.40 9.17
C GLY A 131 -0.51 11.33 8.62
N LEU A 132 -0.95 10.52 7.65
CA LEU A 132 -0.10 9.52 7.03
C LEU A 132 0.94 10.21 6.14
N LYS A 133 2.21 9.87 6.38
CA LYS A 133 3.30 10.29 5.48
C LYS A 133 3.24 9.44 4.22
N VAL A 134 3.10 10.08 3.06
CA VAL A 134 3.02 9.40 1.77
C VAL A 134 4.30 9.67 0.98
N ILE A 135 4.92 8.61 0.48
CA ILE A 135 6.12 8.66 -0.35
C ILE A 135 5.71 8.21 -1.76
N VAL A 136 5.85 9.11 -2.74
CA VAL A 136 5.45 8.82 -4.12
C VAL A 136 6.70 8.53 -4.95
N PRO A 137 6.81 7.32 -5.53
CA PRO A 137 7.92 7.02 -6.43
C PRO A 137 7.89 7.93 -7.66
N LYS A 138 9.05 8.26 -8.19
CA LYS A 138 9.15 8.99 -9.44
C LYS A 138 8.63 8.15 -10.60
N ALA A 139 8.09 8.82 -11.59
CA ALA A 139 7.57 8.17 -12.79
C ALA A 139 8.70 7.53 -13.62
#